data_dd2303e978db9b31a5e9cc2e05402e88
#
_entry.id   dd2303e978db9b31a5e9cc2e05402e88
#
_cell.length_a   1.000
_cell.length_b   1.000
_cell.length_c   1.000
_cell.angle_alpha   90.00
_cell.angle_beta   90.00
_cell.angle_gamma   90.00
#
_symmetry.space_group_name_H-M   'P 1'
#
loop_
_entity.id
_entity.type
_entity.pdbx_description
1 polymer ?
#
loop_
_entity_poly.entity_id
_entity_poly.type
_entity_poly.pdbx_seq_one_letter_code
_entity_poly.pdbx_strand_id
1 'polypeptide(L)'
;MEHTEHVTSRDVFDLRREGKLDEAYAMAKRLMENPNYSVWDKRAFAWCLVDLIKRANGENNQNAAERYRNELKGLIITESDGILCKQTEYVLRVASPVVKELAAIKSLKEAGRNQEALDKVKALYAQNPQDESVKNAYGWCLHKVIQVEAKEKIINFERIKACLNEVFNLGLHNDINFMRYLWGPILTIKEVEQHIPLYQYALQLDFTKFEREDYEVKPYKGSDGMMHDWPSLVTRVLRKSLNSLDKSADKESIITLLNLAIEHMAYLNESTYYLKWSIAKTYVMLRELDKAQQMILDLLQAKPNEFWLWNGLVNTIENDHLLALSCYCKSLLCQNRLQFNGAAKFGVIKELVALEQYDMASAELHELVTFKIDNQQKINDQLNAYLHADWYNPDAESLPKDFYREHSKMAVELLCQALPKTIGIVNYVSKAQNRAFIAADGDISLMYQYDSKEPLHEMDVVSVIYTRYEDQDGTVRYNVAACKKTDEEPPTSLVMKFKEPIKVIDTGLAFTKESNVFIENRMVQTHNLMNGHVVSGVAVRSFNKKKNCWGWQATEILAVDDANH
;
A
#
# COMPACT_ATOMS: atom_id res chain seq x y z
N MET A 1 -82.99 12.24 -33.72
CA MET A 1 -81.71 11.54 -33.84
C MET A 1 -80.66 12.53 -33.39
N GLU A 2 -80.23 12.43 -32.14
CA GLU A 2 -79.12 13.20 -31.64
C GLU A 2 -77.85 12.70 -32.27
N HIS A 3 -77.20 13.54 -33.05
CA HIS A 3 -75.82 13.28 -33.50
C HIS A 3 -74.93 13.32 -32.26
N THR A 4 -74.67 12.18 -31.65
CA THR A 4 -73.57 12.03 -30.73
C THR A 4 -72.30 12.23 -31.53
N GLU A 5 -71.69 13.41 -31.46
CA GLU A 5 -70.35 13.67 -31.99
C GLU A 5 -69.38 12.64 -31.41
N HIS A 6 -68.81 11.85 -32.31
CA HIS A 6 -67.89 10.76 -31.95
C HIS A 6 -66.54 11.39 -31.59
N VAL A 7 -66.36 11.69 -30.32
CA VAL A 7 -65.11 12.26 -29.77
C VAL A 7 -63.94 11.29 -30.03
N THR A 8 -62.84 11.80 -30.53
CA THR A 8 -61.61 11.06 -30.85
C THR A 8 -60.38 11.65 -30.17
N SER A 9 -59.29 10.85 -30.08
CA SER A 9 -58.00 11.35 -29.60
C SER A 9 -57.46 12.53 -30.41
N ARG A 10 -57.86 12.66 -31.66
CA ARG A 10 -57.50 13.79 -32.54
C ARG A 10 -58.07 15.09 -32.01
N ASP A 11 -59.34 15.10 -31.60
CA ASP A 11 -60.00 16.26 -31.05
C ASP A 11 -59.33 16.73 -29.74
N VAL A 12 -58.88 15.79 -28.93
CA VAL A 12 -58.04 16.06 -27.73
C VAL A 12 -56.75 16.74 -28.09
N PHE A 13 -56.01 16.25 -29.11
CA PHE A 13 -54.76 16.88 -29.56
C PHE A 13 -55.00 18.28 -30.13
N ASP A 14 -56.12 18.49 -30.83
CA ASP A 14 -56.43 19.81 -31.38
C ASP A 14 -56.77 20.84 -30.27
N LEU A 15 -57.62 20.49 -29.29
CA LEU A 15 -57.86 21.31 -28.10
C LEU A 15 -56.56 21.63 -27.32
N ARG A 16 -55.67 20.65 -27.20
CA ARG A 16 -54.38 20.84 -26.54
C ARG A 16 -53.53 21.85 -27.29
N ARG A 17 -53.50 21.81 -28.66
CA ARG A 17 -52.76 22.80 -29.47
C ARG A 17 -53.36 24.21 -29.38
N GLU A 18 -54.66 24.30 -29.19
CA GLU A 18 -55.38 25.57 -28.97
C GLU A 18 -55.14 26.15 -27.54
N GLY A 19 -54.44 25.39 -26.67
CA GLY A 19 -54.22 25.81 -25.30
C GLY A 19 -55.38 25.57 -24.32
N LYS A 20 -56.49 24.96 -24.80
CA LYS A 20 -57.68 24.59 -24.02
C LYS A 20 -57.45 23.30 -23.22
N LEU A 21 -56.47 23.35 -22.30
CA LEU A 21 -55.96 22.15 -21.62
C LEU A 21 -57.02 21.51 -20.69
N ASP A 22 -57.89 22.27 -20.06
CA ASP A 22 -58.92 21.71 -19.18
C ASP A 22 -60.03 20.97 -19.97
N GLU A 23 -60.42 21.53 -21.12
CA GLU A 23 -61.35 20.87 -22.04
C GLU A 23 -60.73 19.59 -22.66
N ALA A 24 -59.46 19.70 -23.10
CA ALA A 24 -58.71 18.57 -23.61
C ALA A 24 -58.58 17.43 -22.58
N TYR A 25 -58.30 17.77 -21.32
CA TYR A 25 -58.23 16.81 -20.23
C TYR A 25 -59.56 16.14 -19.93
N ALA A 26 -60.65 16.92 -19.83
CA ALA A 26 -61.98 16.36 -19.60
C ALA A 26 -62.44 15.42 -20.72
N MET A 27 -62.12 15.79 -21.96
CA MET A 27 -62.40 14.96 -23.14
C MET A 27 -61.54 13.70 -23.16
N ALA A 28 -60.24 13.80 -22.93
CA ALA A 28 -59.33 12.64 -22.87
C ALA A 28 -59.71 11.66 -21.75
N LYS A 29 -60.16 12.19 -20.60
CA LYS A 29 -60.62 11.36 -19.48
C LYS A 29 -61.84 10.55 -19.83
N ARG A 30 -62.83 11.16 -20.54
CA ARG A 30 -63.98 10.43 -21.04
C ARG A 30 -63.62 9.31 -22.05
N LEU A 31 -62.61 9.55 -22.91
CA LEU A 31 -62.09 8.52 -23.80
C LEU A 31 -61.49 7.36 -23.02
N MET A 32 -60.79 7.60 -21.93
CA MET A 32 -60.20 6.58 -21.08
C MET A 32 -61.21 5.80 -20.22
N GLU A 33 -62.43 6.33 -20.02
CA GLU A 33 -63.54 5.61 -19.37
C GLU A 33 -64.14 4.51 -20.25
N ASN A 34 -63.86 4.52 -21.56
CA ASN A 34 -64.27 3.46 -22.47
C ASN A 34 -63.40 2.20 -22.23
N PRO A 35 -63.95 1.04 -21.93
CA PRO A 35 -63.16 -0.21 -21.75
C PRO A 35 -62.28 -0.57 -22.94
N ASN A 36 -62.63 -0.10 -24.15
CA ASN A 36 -61.91 -0.40 -25.41
C ASN A 36 -61.11 0.82 -25.91
N TYR A 37 -60.61 1.70 -24.98
CA TYR A 37 -59.80 2.83 -25.39
C TYR A 37 -58.58 2.41 -26.21
N SER A 38 -58.24 3.22 -27.19
CA SER A 38 -57.09 2.95 -28.07
C SER A 38 -55.75 3.39 -27.46
N VAL A 39 -54.67 2.93 -28.03
CA VAL A 39 -53.31 3.42 -27.67
C VAL A 39 -53.22 4.95 -27.90
N TRP A 40 -53.93 5.50 -28.89
CA TRP A 40 -53.93 6.92 -29.17
C TRP A 40 -54.71 7.74 -28.12
N ASP A 41 -55.80 7.19 -27.59
CA ASP A 41 -56.56 7.85 -26.50
C ASP A 41 -55.70 7.92 -25.23
N LYS A 42 -54.99 6.84 -24.91
CA LYS A 42 -54.04 6.78 -23.82
C LYS A 42 -52.89 7.79 -23.98
N ARG A 43 -52.34 7.92 -25.21
CA ARG A 43 -51.31 8.91 -25.53
C ARG A 43 -51.84 10.34 -25.38
N ALA A 44 -53.02 10.60 -25.89
CA ALA A 44 -53.66 11.92 -25.79
C ALA A 44 -53.86 12.32 -24.31
N PHE A 45 -54.34 11.39 -23.48
CA PHE A 45 -54.50 11.60 -22.05
C PHE A 45 -53.18 11.87 -21.35
N ALA A 46 -52.15 11.08 -21.62
CA ALA A 46 -50.82 11.24 -21.06
C ALA A 46 -50.20 12.61 -21.42
N TRP A 47 -50.36 13.05 -22.68
CA TRP A 47 -49.92 14.38 -23.11
C TRP A 47 -50.65 15.54 -22.41
N CYS A 48 -51.98 15.42 -22.18
CA CYS A 48 -52.74 16.38 -21.42
C CYS A 48 -52.22 16.48 -19.99
N LEU A 49 -51.95 15.33 -19.35
CA LEU A 49 -51.40 15.32 -17.98
C LEU A 49 -50.01 15.96 -17.92
N VAL A 50 -49.12 15.69 -18.90
CA VAL A 50 -47.81 16.36 -18.99
C VAL A 50 -47.92 17.86 -19.03
N ASP A 51 -48.81 18.40 -19.88
CA ASP A 51 -48.99 19.84 -20.04
C ASP A 51 -49.69 20.50 -18.81
N LEU A 52 -50.65 19.81 -18.20
CA LEU A 52 -51.30 20.23 -16.96
C LEU A 52 -50.34 20.28 -15.78
N ILE A 53 -49.44 19.30 -15.67
CA ILE A 53 -48.37 19.30 -14.65
C ILE A 53 -47.44 20.50 -14.88
N LYS A 54 -47.04 20.79 -16.12
CA LYS A 54 -46.19 21.94 -16.44
C LYS A 54 -46.89 23.26 -16.07
N ARG A 55 -48.19 23.42 -16.42
CA ARG A 55 -49.01 24.60 -16.08
C ARG A 55 -49.12 24.76 -14.57
N ALA A 56 -49.55 23.72 -13.85
CA ALA A 56 -49.70 23.75 -12.40
C ALA A 56 -48.40 24.09 -11.66
N ASN A 57 -47.26 23.63 -12.17
CA ASN A 57 -45.95 24.00 -11.64
C ASN A 57 -45.59 25.46 -11.91
N GLY A 58 -45.89 25.99 -13.11
CA GLY A 58 -45.71 27.42 -13.43
C GLY A 58 -46.55 28.33 -12.54
N GLU A 59 -47.74 27.87 -12.19
CA GLU A 59 -48.69 28.56 -11.31
C GLU A 59 -48.45 28.32 -9.81
N ASN A 60 -47.40 27.57 -9.43
CA ASN A 60 -47.12 27.12 -8.05
C ASN A 60 -48.29 26.36 -7.37
N ASN A 61 -49.19 25.78 -8.14
CA ASN A 61 -50.32 24.99 -7.63
C ASN A 61 -49.88 23.51 -7.40
N GLN A 62 -49.26 23.26 -6.26
CA GLN A 62 -48.70 21.96 -5.88
C GLN A 62 -49.77 20.85 -5.82
N ASN A 63 -50.97 21.19 -5.27
CA ASN A 63 -52.02 20.18 -5.12
C ASN A 63 -52.54 19.70 -6.47
N ALA A 64 -52.72 20.60 -7.44
CA ALA A 64 -53.12 20.22 -8.80
C ALA A 64 -52.02 19.43 -9.50
N ALA A 65 -50.77 19.88 -9.38
CA ALA A 65 -49.61 19.17 -9.97
C ALA A 65 -49.47 17.74 -9.43
N GLU A 66 -49.69 17.52 -8.14
CA GLU A 66 -49.58 16.19 -7.53
C GLU A 66 -50.73 15.28 -7.93
N ARG A 67 -51.95 15.78 -8.02
CA ARG A 67 -53.09 15.04 -8.55
C ARG A 67 -52.81 14.53 -9.96
N TYR A 68 -52.35 15.39 -10.87
CA TYR A 68 -52.07 15.02 -12.25
C TYR A 68 -50.87 14.08 -12.36
N ARG A 69 -49.85 14.17 -11.49
CA ARG A 69 -48.76 13.23 -11.42
C ARG A 69 -49.20 11.81 -11.01
N ASN A 70 -50.10 11.73 -10.03
CA ASN A 70 -50.61 10.44 -9.57
C ASN A 70 -51.41 9.75 -10.68
N GLU A 71 -52.20 10.53 -11.44
CA GLU A 71 -52.90 10.02 -12.61
C GLU A 71 -51.90 9.55 -13.70
N LEU A 72 -50.84 10.32 -13.97
CA LEU A 72 -49.83 10.01 -14.96
C LEU A 72 -49.01 8.76 -14.58
N LYS A 73 -48.65 8.59 -13.29
CA LYS A 73 -47.98 7.40 -12.78
C LYS A 73 -48.81 6.11 -12.95
N GLY A 74 -50.11 6.22 -12.91
CA GLY A 74 -51.02 5.09 -13.14
C GLY A 74 -51.08 4.64 -14.60
N LEU A 75 -50.52 5.42 -15.54
CA LEU A 75 -50.51 5.08 -16.95
C LEU A 75 -49.26 4.32 -17.35
N ILE A 76 -49.41 3.08 -17.88
CA ILE A 76 -48.31 2.35 -18.50
C ILE A 76 -48.09 2.93 -19.89
N ILE A 77 -47.01 3.72 -20.07
CA ILE A 77 -46.62 4.29 -21.36
C ILE A 77 -45.63 3.34 -22.03
N THR A 78 -45.96 2.87 -23.21
CA THR A 78 -45.08 1.94 -23.93
C THR A 78 -43.96 2.70 -24.64
N GLU A 79 -42.77 2.06 -24.77
CA GLU A 79 -41.57 2.65 -25.36
C GLU A 79 -41.70 3.10 -26.83
N SER A 80 -42.81 2.80 -27.48
CA SER A 80 -43.07 3.19 -28.87
C SER A 80 -43.27 4.72 -29.08
N ASP A 81 -43.37 5.50 -28.01
CA ASP A 81 -43.42 6.98 -28.06
C ASP A 81 -42.30 7.59 -27.24
N GLY A 82 -41.10 7.59 -27.78
CA GLY A 82 -39.90 8.06 -27.08
C GLY A 82 -39.92 9.54 -26.65
N ILE A 83 -40.73 10.37 -27.33
CA ILE A 83 -40.87 11.81 -26.91
C ILE A 83 -41.77 11.90 -25.69
N LEU A 84 -42.90 11.20 -25.72
CA LEU A 84 -43.82 11.18 -24.58
C LEU A 84 -43.18 10.58 -23.35
N CYS A 85 -42.44 9.48 -23.48
CA CYS A 85 -41.67 8.88 -22.37
C CYS A 85 -40.72 9.88 -21.75
N LYS A 86 -39.89 10.58 -22.55
CA LYS A 86 -38.96 11.61 -22.06
C LYS A 86 -39.69 12.77 -21.37
N GLN A 87 -40.82 13.23 -21.90
CA GLN A 87 -41.60 14.30 -21.30
C GLN A 87 -42.28 13.86 -20.01
N THR A 88 -42.76 12.62 -19.95
CA THR A 88 -43.34 12.04 -18.73
C THR A 88 -42.30 11.94 -17.63
N GLU A 89 -41.13 11.36 -17.93
CA GLU A 89 -40.02 11.32 -16.99
C GLU A 89 -39.61 12.70 -16.52
N TYR A 90 -39.55 13.69 -17.43
CA TYR A 90 -39.20 15.06 -17.12
C TYR A 90 -40.20 15.68 -16.12
N VAL A 91 -41.51 15.62 -16.37
CA VAL A 91 -42.52 16.25 -15.50
C VAL A 91 -42.72 15.51 -14.17
N LEU A 92 -42.54 14.19 -14.17
CA LEU A 92 -42.57 13.41 -12.95
C LEU A 92 -41.34 13.70 -12.07
N ARG A 93 -40.17 13.97 -12.68
CA ARG A 93 -38.91 14.22 -12.00
C ARG A 93 -38.72 15.70 -11.60
N VAL A 94 -38.88 16.66 -12.53
CA VAL A 94 -38.52 18.06 -12.33
C VAL A 94 -39.53 18.81 -11.45
N ALA A 95 -40.77 18.39 -11.45
CA ALA A 95 -41.86 19.07 -10.74
C ALA A 95 -42.17 18.49 -9.34
N SER A 96 -41.38 17.50 -8.88
CA SER A 96 -41.54 16.96 -7.53
C SER A 96 -41.10 17.99 -6.48
N PRO A 97 -41.81 18.16 -5.37
CA PRO A 97 -41.34 18.94 -4.21
C PRO A 97 -39.96 18.49 -3.75
N VAL A 98 -39.69 17.17 -3.84
CA VAL A 98 -38.39 16.55 -3.53
C VAL A 98 -37.26 17.17 -4.37
N VAL A 99 -37.46 17.43 -5.66
CA VAL A 99 -36.41 18.01 -6.52
C VAL A 99 -36.06 19.44 -6.11
N LYS A 100 -37.03 20.24 -5.70
CA LYS A 100 -36.78 21.60 -5.18
C LYS A 100 -35.97 21.56 -3.89
N GLU A 101 -36.29 20.62 -2.99
CA GLU A 101 -35.58 20.42 -1.74
C GLU A 101 -34.14 19.91 -2.02
N LEU A 102 -33.95 18.97 -2.94
CA LEU A 102 -32.62 18.49 -3.36
C LEU A 102 -31.78 19.62 -3.98
N ALA A 103 -32.37 20.49 -4.78
CA ALA A 103 -31.68 21.67 -5.32
C ALA A 103 -31.25 22.64 -4.21
N ALA A 104 -32.12 22.90 -3.22
CA ALA A 104 -31.75 23.70 -2.06
C ALA A 104 -30.62 23.06 -1.22
N ILE A 105 -30.66 21.76 -1.00
CA ILE A 105 -29.59 21.01 -0.32
C ILE A 105 -28.26 21.13 -1.09
N LYS A 106 -28.30 21.01 -2.41
CA LYS A 106 -27.12 21.18 -3.27
C LYS A 106 -26.54 22.60 -3.11
N SER A 107 -27.37 23.65 -3.15
CA SER A 107 -26.95 25.05 -2.96
C SER A 107 -26.31 25.26 -1.58
N LEU A 108 -26.86 24.68 -0.52
CA LEU A 108 -26.27 24.72 0.82
C LEU A 108 -24.87 24.09 0.86
N LYS A 109 -24.67 22.93 0.20
CA LYS A 109 -23.36 22.30 0.09
C LYS A 109 -22.35 23.16 -0.65
N GLU A 110 -22.75 23.76 -1.77
CA GLU A 110 -21.94 24.68 -2.57
C GLU A 110 -21.54 25.94 -1.80
N ALA A 111 -22.45 26.43 -0.93
CA ALA A 111 -22.18 27.53 -0.02
C ALA A 111 -21.36 27.17 1.23
N GLY A 112 -20.92 25.88 1.37
CA GLY A 112 -20.16 25.42 2.51
C GLY A 112 -20.96 25.18 3.80
N ARG A 113 -22.31 25.36 3.76
CA ARG A 113 -23.23 25.14 4.89
C ARG A 113 -23.56 23.65 5.04
N ASN A 114 -22.49 22.84 5.26
CA ASN A 114 -22.57 21.37 5.16
C ASN A 114 -23.47 20.75 6.25
N GLN A 115 -23.48 21.30 7.47
CA GLN A 115 -24.34 20.78 8.54
C GLN A 115 -25.81 21.02 8.22
N GLU A 116 -26.15 22.20 7.78
CA GLU A 116 -27.55 22.53 7.41
C GLU A 116 -28.03 21.69 6.22
N ALA A 117 -27.13 21.44 5.24
CA ALA A 117 -27.42 20.53 4.13
C ALA A 117 -27.70 19.11 4.62
N LEU A 118 -26.89 18.62 5.58
CA LEU A 118 -27.06 17.31 6.18
C LEU A 118 -28.37 17.20 6.97
N ASP A 119 -28.69 18.20 7.80
CA ASP A 119 -29.91 18.18 8.61
C ASP A 119 -31.15 18.22 7.71
N LYS A 120 -31.11 19.05 6.65
CA LYS A 120 -32.20 19.15 5.69
C LYS A 120 -32.42 17.87 4.88
N VAL A 121 -31.34 17.20 4.43
CA VAL A 121 -31.46 15.92 3.70
C VAL A 121 -31.92 14.78 4.61
N LYS A 122 -31.54 14.77 5.89
CA LYS A 122 -32.07 13.82 6.90
C LYS A 122 -33.60 13.95 7.05
N ALA A 123 -34.07 15.17 7.18
CA ALA A 123 -35.53 15.43 7.28
C ALA A 123 -36.28 15.02 6.00
N LEU A 124 -35.69 15.27 4.83
CA LEU A 124 -36.26 14.87 3.55
C LEU A 124 -36.27 13.35 3.37
N TYR A 125 -35.18 12.65 3.78
CA TYR A 125 -35.08 11.19 3.74
C TYR A 125 -36.08 10.51 4.67
N ALA A 126 -36.34 11.08 5.86
CA ALA A 126 -37.34 10.55 6.78
C ALA A 126 -38.75 10.54 6.17
N GLN A 127 -39.03 11.50 5.27
CA GLN A 127 -40.33 11.60 4.57
C GLN A 127 -40.36 10.76 3.28
N ASN A 128 -39.19 10.45 2.67
CA ASN A 128 -39.06 9.80 1.38
C ASN A 128 -37.97 8.70 1.40
N PRO A 129 -38.08 7.68 2.29
CA PRO A 129 -37.00 6.72 2.51
C PRO A 129 -36.75 5.78 1.31
N GLN A 130 -37.69 5.67 0.38
CA GLN A 130 -37.60 4.84 -0.82
C GLN A 130 -37.14 5.63 -2.06
N ASP A 131 -36.92 6.93 -1.94
CA ASP A 131 -36.46 7.76 -3.05
C ASP A 131 -34.90 7.66 -3.16
N GLU A 132 -34.44 6.95 -4.17
CA GLU A 132 -33.00 6.76 -4.42
C GLU A 132 -32.25 8.09 -4.65
N SER A 133 -32.91 9.12 -5.20
CA SER A 133 -32.30 10.45 -5.37
C SER A 133 -32.02 11.12 -4.04
N VAL A 134 -32.97 11.00 -3.10
CA VAL A 134 -32.82 11.53 -1.72
C VAL A 134 -31.75 10.76 -0.97
N LYS A 135 -31.76 9.43 -1.06
CA LYS A 135 -30.79 8.55 -0.45
C LYS A 135 -29.35 8.87 -0.95
N ASN A 136 -29.17 9.02 -2.25
CA ASN A 136 -27.90 9.40 -2.85
C ASN A 136 -27.46 10.81 -2.40
N ALA A 137 -28.37 11.79 -2.39
CA ALA A 137 -28.07 13.13 -1.89
C ALA A 137 -27.62 13.12 -0.43
N TYR A 138 -28.22 12.24 0.38
CA TYR A 138 -27.85 12.05 1.77
C TYR A 138 -26.40 11.51 1.88
N GLY A 139 -26.07 10.47 1.14
CA GLY A 139 -24.70 9.94 1.08
C GLY A 139 -23.67 11.01 0.71
N TRP A 140 -23.96 11.83 -0.30
CA TRP A 140 -23.07 12.92 -0.71
C TRP A 140 -22.97 14.05 0.32
N CYS A 141 -23.99 14.28 1.16
CA CYS A 141 -23.89 15.21 2.29
C CYS A 141 -22.98 14.63 3.38
N LEU A 142 -23.13 13.34 3.72
CA LEU A 142 -22.26 12.63 4.67
C LEU A 142 -20.80 12.65 4.21
N HIS A 143 -20.55 12.28 2.94
CA HIS A 143 -19.22 12.37 2.33
C HIS A 143 -18.62 13.77 2.47
N LYS A 144 -19.41 14.83 2.22
CA LYS A 144 -18.92 16.20 2.32
C LYS A 144 -18.53 16.57 3.74
N VAL A 145 -19.27 16.12 4.74
CA VAL A 145 -18.93 16.32 6.16
C VAL A 145 -17.61 15.60 6.47
N ILE A 146 -17.44 14.33 6.08
CA ILE A 146 -16.19 13.59 6.26
C ILE A 146 -15.03 14.31 5.56
N GLN A 147 -15.22 14.80 4.34
CA GLN A 147 -14.18 15.50 3.58
C GLN A 147 -13.71 16.79 4.26
N VAL A 148 -14.60 17.50 4.94
CA VAL A 148 -14.26 18.71 5.70
C VAL A 148 -13.54 18.35 6.98
N GLU A 149 -14.09 17.43 7.78
CA GLU A 149 -13.48 16.96 9.03
C GLU A 149 -12.06 16.42 8.81
N ALA A 150 -11.84 15.70 7.70
CA ALA A 150 -10.52 15.15 7.37
C ALA A 150 -9.42 16.22 7.13
N LYS A 151 -9.81 17.49 6.95
CA LYS A 151 -8.87 18.61 6.73
C LYS A 151 -8.70 19.50 7.95
N GLU A 152 -9.48 19.27 9.01
CA GLU A 152 -9.38 20.05 10.23
C GLU A 152 -8.07 19.76 10.98
N LYS A 153 -7.56 20.77 11.70
CA LYS A 153 -6.38 20.59 12.55
C LYS A 153 -6.63 19.63 13.71
N ILE A 154 -7.84 19.64 14.23
CA ILE A 154 -8.29 18.72 15.28
C ILE A 154 -9.47 17.95 14.69
N ILE A 155 -9.24 16.67 14.40
CA ILE A 155 -10.20 15.81 13.73
C ILE A 155 -11.20 15.26 14.75
N ASN A 156 -12.49 15.37 14.45
CA ASN A 156 -13.53 14.73 15.24
C ASN A 156 -13.83 13.32 14.69
N PHE A 157 -13.10 12.33 15.19
CA PHE A 157 -13.23 10.93 14.77
C PHE A 157 -14.62 10.35 15.04
N GLU A 158 -15.26 10.72 16.15
CA GLU A 158 -16.62 10.24 16.47
C GLU A 158 -17.65 10.74 15.44
N ARG A 159 -17.49 11.97 14.96
CA ARG A 159 -18.33 12.52 13.89
C ARG A 159 -18.12 11.77 12.56
N ILE A 160 -16.88 11.48 12.21
CA ILE A 160 -16.56 10.69 11.01
C ILE A 160 -17.17 9.29 11.12
N LYS A 161 -16.99 8.63 12.27
CA LYS A 161 -17.56 7.30 12.55
C LYS A 161 -19.09 7.30 12.46
N ALA A 162 -19.74 8.31 13.02
CA ALA A 162 -21.20 8.45 12.91
C ALA A 162 -21.66 8.59 11.45
N CYS A 163 -20.96 9.40 10.65
CA CYS A 163 -21.26 9.54 9.22
C CYS A 163 -21.03 8.22 8.47
N LEU A 164 -19.98 7.47 8.77
CA LEU A 164 -19.73 6.16 8.17
C LEU A 164 -20.86 5.18 8.50
N ASN A 165 -21.25 5.09 9.76
CA ASN A 165 -22.37 4.23 10.17
C ASN A 165 -23.65 4.56 9.40
N GLU A 166 -23.96 5.85 9.22
CA GLU A 166 -25.12 6.27 8.45
C GLU A 166 -25.03 5.86 6.97
N VAL A 167 -23.84 5.99 6.34
CA VAL A 167 -23.61 5.54 4.95
C VAL A 167 -23.88 4.04 4.80
N PHE A 168 -23.38 3.24 5.73
CA PHE A 168 -23.56 1.79 5.69
C PHE A 168 -25.00 1.38 5.99
N ASN A 169 -25.67 2.04 6.93
CA ASN A 169 -27.09 1.83 7.23
C ASN A 169 -28.00 2.21 6.04
N LEU A 170 -27.63 3.20 5.26
CA LEU A 170 -28.30 3.53 4.00
C LEU A 170 -28.10 2.49 2.89
N GLY A 171 -27.20 1.52 3.09
CA GLY A 171 -26.83 0.52 2.07
C GLY A 171 -26.06 1.08 0.88
N LEU A 172 -25.46 2.27 1.02
CA LEU A 172 -24.66 2.92 -0.02
C LEU A 172 -23.30 2.25 -0.25
N HIS A 173 -22.88 1.36 0.66
CA HIS A 173 -21.69 0.53 0.49
C HIS A 173 -21.77 -0.41 -0.72
N ASN A 174 -22.97 -0.66 -1.26
CA ASN A 174 -23.17 -1.43 -2.48
C ASN A 174 -22.90 -0.61 -3.77
N ASP A 175 -22.86 0.72 -3.67
CA ASP A 175 -22.47 1.61 -4.77
C ASP A 175 -20.95 1.82 -4.73
N ILE A 176 -20.23 1.07 -5.57
CA ILE A 176 -18.78 1.12 -5.59
C ILE A 176 -18.23 2.48 -6.01
N ASN A 177 -18.93 3.18 -6.93
CA ASN A 177 -18.51 4.51 -7.35
C ASN A 177 -18.58 5.51 -6.19
N PHE A 178 -19.65 5.45 -5.40
CA PHE A 178 -19.76 6.26 -4.19
C PHE A 178 -18.65 5.89 -3.19
N MET A 179 -18.38 4.61 -2.98
CA MET A 179 -17.37 4.15 -2.03
C MET A 179 -15.95 4.59 -2.42
N ARG A 180 -15.61 4.65 -3.70
CA ARG A 180 -14.33 5.22 -4.17
C ARG A 180 -14.11 6.64 -3.67
N TYR A 181 -15.13 7.48 -3.77
CA TYR A 181 -15.07 8.86 -3.27
C TYR A 181 -15.04 8.92 -1.74
N LEU A 182 -15.78 8.05 -1.07
CA LEU A 182 -15.87 8.03 0.40
C LEU A 182 -14.55 7.65 1.04
N TRP A 183 -13.88 6.61 0.53
CA TRP A 183 -12.60 6.17 1.08
C TRP A 183 -11.47 7.18 0.85
N GLY A 184 -11.52 7.98 -0.20
CA GLY A 184 -10.48 8.96 -0.53
C GLY A 184 -10.07 9.83 0.68
N PRO A 185 -10.95 10.68 1.21
CA PRO A 185 -10.64 11.54 2.36
C PRO A 185 -10.30 10.75 3.64
N ILE A 186 -10.96 9.62 3.91
CA ILE A 186 -10.72 8.80 5.10
C ILE A 186 -9.28 8.27 5.11
N LEU A 187 -8.80 7.76 3.98
CA LEU A 187 -7.47 7.19 3.86
C LEU A 187 -6.34 8.24 3.93
N THR A 188 -6.66 9.53 3.80
CA THR A 188 -5.67 10.62 3.97
C THR A 188 -5.50 11.04 5.41
N ILE A 189 -6.42 10.69 6.29
CA ILE A 189 -6.35 11.03 7.71
C ILE A 189 -5.19 10.24 8.35
N LYS A 190 -4.29 11.00 9.00
CA LYS A 190 -3.18 10.38 9.74
C LYS A 190 -3.72 9.55 10.90
N GLU A 191 -3.24 8.32 11.02
CA GLU A 191 -3.57 7.42 12.14
C GLU A 191 -5.08 7.13 12.32
N VAL A 192 -5.91 7.30 11.28
CA VAL A 192 -7.37 7.06 11.35
C VAL A 192 -7.69 5.65 11.87
N GLU A 193 -6.84 4.68 11.56
CA GLU A 193 -6.96 3.29 11.97
C GLU A 193 -6.82 3.08 13.48
N GLN A 194 -6.28 4.04 14.22
CA GLN A 194 -6.22 3.99 15.69
C GLN A 194 -7.51 4.45 16.39
N HIS A 195 -8.37 5.16 15.64
CA HIS A 195 -9.57 5.81 16.17
C HIS A 195 -10.87 5.23 15.60
N ILE A 196 -10.82 4.71 14.38
CA ILE A 196 -11.99 4.17 13.69
C ILE A 196 -11.73 2.70 13.32
N PRO A 197 -12.61 1.76 13.68
CA PRO A 197 -12.49 0.34 13.35
C PRO A 197 -12.83 0.11 11.86
N LEU A 198 -11.93 0.53 10.97
CA LEU A 198 -12.12 0.49 9.52
C LEU A 198 -12.39 -0.93 9.00
N TYR A 199 -11.91 -1.96 9.72
CA TYR A 199 -12.14 -3.36 9.37
C TYR A 199 -13.64 -3.70 9.32
N GLN A 200 -14.47 -3.14 10.20
CA GLN A 200 -15.92 -3.39 10.22
C GLN A 200 -16.61 -2.91 8.95
N TYR A 201 -16.13 -1.84 8.37
CA TYR A 201 -16.64 -1.29 7.11
C TYR A 201 -16.08 -2.03 5.90
N ALA A 202 -14.79 -2.38 5.93
CA ALA A 202 -14.14 -3.11 4.84
C ALA A 202 -14.73 -4.51 4.63
N LEU A 203 -15.10 -5.20 5.71
CA LEU A 203 -15.74 -6.53 5.64
C LEU A 203 -17.13 -6.52 4.98
N GLN A 204 -17.77 -5.37 4.87
CA GLN A 204 -19.06 -5.21 4.20
C GLN A 204 -18.92 -4.83 2.73
N LEU A 205 -17.70 -4.62 2.22
CA LEU A 205 -17.43 -4.29 0.83
C LEU A 205 -17.32 -5.55 -0.03
N ASP A 206 -17.90 -5.48 -1.21
CA ASP A 206 -17.67 -6.47 -2.26
C ASP A 206 -16.50 -6.03 -3.14
N PHE A 207 -15.30 -6.52 -2.82
CA PHE A 207 -14.09 -6.17 -3.56
C PHE A 207 -14.10 -6.63 -5.02
N THR A 208 -14.96 -7.58 -5.40
CA THR A 208 -15.08 -8.03 -6.79
C THR A 208 -15.70 -6.97 -7.71
N LYS A 209 -16.38 -5.99 -7.13
CA LYS A 209 -17.00 -4.87 -7.87
C LYS A 209 -16.07 -3.69 -8.10
N PHE A 210 -14.88 -3.69 -7.46
CA PHE A 210 -13.89 -2.65 -7.73
C PHE A 210 -13.34 -2.80 -9.15
N GLU A 211 -13.09 -1.69 -9.82
CA GLU A 211 -12.58 -1.70 -11.18
C GLU A 211 -11.06 -1.84 -11.20
N ARG A 212 -10.51 -2.20 -12.35
CA ARG A 212 -9.08 -2.36 -12.56
C ARG A 212 -8.25 -1.17 -12.04
N GLU A 213 -8.74 0.04 -12.26
CA GLU A 213 -8.10 1.29 -11.84
C GLU A 213 -7.94 1.43 -10.32
N ASP A 214 -8.76 0.73 -9.53
CA ASP A 214 -8.70 0.72 -8.07
C ASP A 214 -7.57 -0.17 -7.55
N TYR A 215 -7.04 -1.04 -8.40
CA TYR A 215 -5.89 -1.91 -8.15
C TYR A 215 -4.59 -1.38 -8.74
N GLU A 216 -4.61 -0.27 -9.45
CA GLU A 216 -3.44 0.31 -10.09
C GLU A 216 -2.77 1.37 -9.19
N VAL A 217 -1.43 1.36 -9.15
CA VAL A 217 -0.64 2.40 -8.52
C VAL A 217 -0.72 3.69 -9.37
N LYS A 218 -0.63 4.82 -8.69
CA LYS A 218 -0.60 6.13 -9.36
C LYS A 218 0.74 6.79 -9.08
N PRO A 219 1.58 7.00 -10.09
CA PRO A 219 2.84 7.69 -9.89
C PRO A 219 2.58 9.15 -9.48
N TYR A 220 3.33 9.64 -8.51
CA TYR A 220 3.30 11.04 -8.11
C TYR A 220 4.71 11.57 -7.89
N LYS A 221 4.90 12.87 -8.07
CA LYS A 221 6.17 13.52 -7.81
C LYS A 221 6.22 13.95 -6.35
N GLY A 222 7.17 13.39 -5.59
CA GLY A 222 7.39 13.73 -4.19
C GLY A 222 7.96 15.13 -3.99
N SER A 223 8.00 15.59 -2.76
CA SER A 223 8.64 16.86 -2.38
C SER A 223 10.16 16.86 -2.57
N ASP A 224 10.76 15.68 -2.65
CA ASP A 224 12.16 15.44 -3.00
C ASP A 224 12.45 15.54 -4.51
N GLY A 225 11.41 15.76 -5.32
CA GLY A 225 11.49 15.82 -6.77
C GLY A 225 11.52 14.47 -7.47
N MET A 226 11.55 13.36 -6.73
CA MET A 226 11.54 12.00 -7.30
C MET A 226 10.13 11.51 -7.57
N MET A 227 10.01 10.55 -8.50
CA MET A 227 8.75 9.87 -8.75
C MET A 227 8.57 8.75 -7.71
N HIS A 228 7.42 8.73 -7.09
CA HIS A 228 7.00 7.72 -6.12
C HIS A 228 5.69 7.09 -6.58
N ASP A 229 5.44 5.88 -6.13
CA ASP A 229 4.19 5.19 -6.39
C ASP A 229 3.21 5.39 -5.22
N TRP A 230 2.05 5.96 -5.55
CA TRP A 230 0.94 6.01 -4.61
C TRP A 230 0.21 4.67 -4.64
N PRO A 231 0.17 3.93 -3.53
CA PRO A 231 -0.47 2.61 -3.50
C PRO A 231 -1.92 2.66 -3.96
N SER A 232 -2.37 1.60 -4.61
CA SER A 232 -3.74 1.48 -5.11
C SER A 232 -4.79 1.71 -4.02
N LEU A 233 -6.02 2.04 -4.42
CA LEU A 233 -7.11 2.27 -3.46
C LEU A 233 -7.34 1.02 -2.61
N VAL A 234 -7.41 -0.15 -3.24
CA VAL A 234 -7.65 -1.44 -2.55
C VAL A 234 -6.55 -1.74 -1.55
N THR A 235 -5.27 -1.58 -1.94
CA THR A 235 -4.14 -1.76 -1.01
C THR A 235 -4.24 -0.86 0.21
N ARG A 236 -4.60 0.41 0.03
CA ARG A 236 -4.75 1.36 1.14
C ARG A 236 -5.90 1.02 2.06
N VAL A 237 -7.05 0.61 1.49
CA VAL A 237 -8.22 0.17 2.26
C VAL A 237 -7.86 -1.05 3.09
N LEU A 238 -7.34 -2.11 2.48
CA LEU A 238 -6.95 -3.35 3.16
C LEU A 238 -5.90 -3.10 4.25
N ARG A 239 -4.85 -2.33 3.94
CA ARG A 239 -3.79 -2.01 4.90
C ARG A 239 -4.31 -1.26 6.13
N LYS A 240 -5.10 -0.20 5.91
CA LYS A 240 -5.67 0.59 7.00
C LYS A 240 -6.68 -0.21 7.83
N SER A 241 -7.46 -1.07 7.17
CA SER A 241 -8.42 -1.95 7.84
C SER A 241 -7.73 -3.00 8.70
N LEU A 242 -6.67 -3.67 8.20
CA LEU A 242 -5.86 -4.58 9.01
C LEU A 242 -5.22 -3.87 10.21
N ASN A 243 -4.73 -2.64 10.02
CA ASN A 243 -4.13 -1.86 11.09
C ASN A 243 -5.15 -1.33 12.10
N SER A 244 -6.45 -1.33 11.78
CA SER A 244 -7.53 -0.93 12.68
C SER A 244 -8.09 -2.08 13.53
N LEU A 245 -7.59 -3.32 13.32
CA LEU A 245 -7.93 -4.46 14.15
C LEU A 245 -7.43 -4.23 15.58
N ASP A 246 -8.28 -4.46 16.53
CA ASP A 246 -8.00 -4.35 17.95
C ASP A 246 -8.43 -5.62 18.71
N LYS A 247 -8.29 -5.60 20.03
CA LYS A 247 -8.65 -6.74 20.90
C LYS A 247 -10.15 -7.06 20.91
N SER A 248 -11.00 -6.17 20.39
CA SER A 248 -12.46 -6.37 20.33
C SER A 248 -12.88 -7.09 19.05
N ALA A 249 -12.00 -7.17 18.05
CA ALA A 249 -12.28 -7.87 16.82
C ALA A 249 -12.39 -9.38 17.07
N ASP A 250 -13.47 -9.99 16.61
CA ASP A 250 -13.64 -11.44 16.70
C ASP A 250 -12.71 -12.16 15.70
N LYS A 251 -12.41 -13.42 16.05
CA LYS A 251 -11.45 -14.21 15.27
C LYS A 251 -11.88 -14.43 13.82
N GLU A 252 -13.18 -14.56 13.57
CA GLU A 252 -13.72 -14.78 12.21
C GLU A 252 -13.52 -13.53 11.33
N SER A 253 -13.82 -12.36 11.85
CA SER A 253 -13.58 -11.08 11.21
C SER A 253 -12.09 -10.89 10.88
N ILE A 254 -11.19 -11.21 11.81
CA ILE A 254 -9.74 -11.12 11.60
C ILE A 254 -9.30 -12.04 10.45
N ILE A 255 -9.72 -13.31 10.47
CA ILE A 255 -9.36 -14.30 9.44
C ILE A 255 -9.94 -13.89 8.09
N THR A 256 -11.18 -13.44 8.03
CA THR A 256 -11.83 -13.03 6.79
C THR A 256 -11.08 -11.86 6.14
N LEU A 257 -10.77 -10.82 6.91
CA LEU A 257 -10.02 -9.67 6.41
C LEU A 257 -8.59 -10.04 5.99
N LEU A 258 -7.93 -10.92 6.75
CA LEU A 258 -6.60 -11.43 6.43
C LEU A 258 -6.60 -12.18 5.10
N ASN A 259 -7.56 -13.08 4.90
CA ASN A 259 -7.70 -13.85 3.66
C ASN A 259 -7.95 -12.93 2.47
N LEU A 260 -8.84 -11.94 2.60
CA LEU A 260 -9.05 -10.91 1.59
C LEU A 260 -7.74 -10.20 1.22
N ALA A 261 -6.94 -9.80 2.21
CA ALA A 261 -5.67 -9.12 1.95
C ALA A 261 -4.64 -10.02 1.25
N ILE A 262 -4.56 -11.31 1.64
CA ILE A 262 -3.65 -12.28 1.01
C ILE A 262 -4.09 -12.56 -0.43
N GLU A 263 -5.37 -12.80 -0.64
CA GLU A 263 -5.94 -13.07 -1.95
C GLU A 263 -5.71 -11.89 -2.92
N HIS A 264 -6.03 -10.68 -2.48
CA HIS A 264 -5.85 -9.50 -3.31
C HIS A 264 -4.37 -9.13 -3.52
N MET A 265 -3.48 -9.45 -2.57
CA MET A 265 -2.04 -9.26 -2.74
C MET A 265 -1.49 -10.03 -3.96
N ALA A 266 -2.06 -11.19 -4.28
CA ALA A 266 -1.66 -11.99 -5.44
C ALA A 266 -2.01 -11.32 -6.78
N TYR A 267 -3.00 -10.42 -6.80
CA TYR A 267 -3.44 -9.70 -8.00
C TYR A 267 -2.84 -8.29 -8.10
N LEU A 268 -2.21 -7.79 -7.03
CA LEU A 268 -1.64 -6.44 -7.01
C LEU A 268 -0.29 -6.42 -7.74
N ASN A 269 -0.22 -5.67 -8.83
CA ASN A 269 1.02 -5.44 -9.57
C ASN A 269 1.75 -4.20 -9.01
N GLU A 270 2.01 -4.19 -7.71
CA GLU A 270 2.65 -3.09 -7.00
C GLU A 270 3.51 -3.59 -5.83
N SER A 271 4.30 -2.68 -5.25
CA SER A 271 5.02 -2.96 -4.02
C SER A 271 4.03 -3.16 -2.85
N THR A 272 3.83 -4.39 -2.46
CA THR A 272 2.96 -4.78 -1.34
C THR A 272 3.66 -4.74 0.02
N TYR A 273 4.83 -4.11 0.12
CA TYR A 273 5.70 -4.11 1.29
C TYR A 273 4.97 -3.75 2.61
N TYR A 274 4.27 -2.62 2.63
CA TYR A 274 3.54 -2.20 3.82
C TYR A 274 2.25 -3.00 4.08
N LEU A 275 1.66 -3.60 3.04
CA LEU A 275 0.53 -4.51 3.21
C LEU A 275 1.01 -5.83 3.84
N LYS A 276 2.12 -6.39 3.37
CA LYS A 276 2.77 -7.56 4.00
C LYS A 276 3.08 -7.33 5.47
N TRP A 277 3.56 -6.14 5.82
CA TRP A 277 3.76 -5.78 7.22
C TRP A 277 2.46 -5.80 8.04
N SER A 278 1.37 -5.28 7.51
CA SER A 278 0.06 -5.34 8.19
C SER A 278 -0.45 -6.77 8.33
N ILE A 279 -0.25 -7.61 7.32
CA ILE A 279 -0.55 -9.05 7.35
C ILE A 279 0.28 -9.76 8.43
N ALA A 280 1.60 -9.48 8.51
CA ALA A 280 2.47 -10.07 9.53
C ALA A 280 2.00 -9.73 10.96
N LYS A 281 1.61 -8.47 11.21
CA LYS A 281 1.03 -8.07 12.50
C LYS A 281 -0.28 -8.80 12.81
N THR A 282 -1.09 -9.05 11.80
CA THR A 282 -2.34 -9.80 11.95
C THR A 282 -2.08 -11.27 12.29
N TYR A 283 -1.05 -11.88 11.69
CA TYR A 283 -0.61 -13.23 12.10
C TYR A 283 -0.14 -13.27 13.56
N VAL A 284 0.57 -12.24 14.04
CA VAL A 284 0.93 -12.13 15.47
C VAL A 284 -0.32 -12.09 16.35
N MET A 285 -1.36 -11.34 15.97
CA MET A 285 -2.64 -11.29 16.70
C MET A 285 -3.32 -12.66 16.75
N LEU A 286 -3.23 -13.44 15.69
CA LEU A 286 -3.78 -14.81 15.60
C LEU A 286 -2.89 -15.87 16.27
N ARG A 287 -1.73 -15.49 16.79
CA ARG A 287 -0.70 -16.40 17.34
C ARG A 287 -0.13 -17.39 16.31
N GLU A 288 -0.19 -17.04 15.04
CA GLU A 288 0.45 -17.77 13.96
C GLU A 288 1.90 -17.26 13.75
N LEU A 289 2.73 -17.46 14.78
CA LEU A 289 4.02 -16.79 14.92
C LEU A 289 5.02 -17.16 13.84
N ASP A 290 5.02 -18.43 13.39
CA ASP A 290 5.92 -18.88 12.31
C ASP A 290 5.65 -18.16 11.00
N LYS A 291 4.36 -17.98 10.64
CA LYS A 291 3.97 -17.23 9.42
C LYS A 291 4.33 -15.75 9.53
N ALA A 292 4.11 -15.16 10.72
CA ALA A 292 4.49 -13.79 11.00
C ALA A 292 6.01 -13.59 10.87
N GLN A 293 6.80 -14.48 11.48
CA GLN A 293 8.26 -14.45 11.45
C GLN A 293 8.79 -14.53 10.03
N GLN A 294 8.32 -15.53 9.26
CA GLN A 294 8.74 -15.69 7.87
C GLN A 294 8.46 -14.45 7.04
N MET A 295 7.27 -13.87 7.16
CA MET A 295 6.90 -12.66 6.42
C MET A 295 7.74 -11.44 6.83
N ILE A 296 8.08 -11.30 8.11
CA ILE A 296 8.96 -10.21 8.58
C ILE A 296 10.39 -10.42 8.08
N LEU A 297 10.88 -11.66 8.07
CA LEU A 297 12.20 -11.98 7.51
C LEU A 297 12.26 -11.67 6.00
N ASP A 298 11.21 -11.98 5.24
CA ASP A 298 11.11 -11.62 3.82
C ASP A 298 11.15 -10.09 3.61
N LEU A 299 10.51 -9.33 4.50
CA LEU A 299 10.57 -7.86 4.47
C LEU A 299 11.96 -7.33 4.83
N LEU A 300 12.62 -7.94 5.82
CA LEU A 300 14.00 -7.61 6.22
C LEU A 300 15.02 -7.97 5.12
N GLN A 301 14.77 -9.01 4.33
CA GLN A 301 15.59 -9.31 3.15
C GLN A 301 15.60 -8.14 2.15
N ALA A 302 14.44 -7.53 1.92
CA ALA A 302 14.32 -6.39 1.02
C ALA A 302 14.90 -5.10 1.62
N LYS A 303 14.72 -4.89 2.95
CA LYS A 303 15.13 -3.67 3.66
C LYS A 303 15.69 -3.97 5.05
N PRO A 304 16.94 -4.45 5.15
CA PRO A 304 17.53 -4.93 6.41
C PRO A 304 17.79 -3.82 7.46
N ASN A 305 17.75 -2.55 7.05
CA ASN A 305 18.02 -1.42 7.94
C ASN A 305 16.76 -0.74 8.48
N GLU A 306 15.58 -1.31 8.24
CA GLU A 306 14.31 -0.80 8.79
C GLU A 306 14.15 -1.22 10.26
N PHE A 307 14.45 -0.32 11.17
CA PHE A 307 14.47 -0.58 12.62
C PHE A 307 13.15 -1.14 13.16
N TRP A 308 12.02 -0.70 12.62
CA TRP A 308 10.69 -1.11 13.07
C TRP A 308 10.35 -2.56 12.70
N LEU A 309 10.99 -3.15 11.67
CA LEU A 309 10.87 -4.58 11.37
C LEU A 309 11.57 -5.44 12.43
N TRP A 310 12.76 -5.02 12.88
CA TRP A 310 13.47 -5.69 13.95
C TRP A 310 12.67 -5.66 15.26
N ASN A 311 12.03 -4.53 15.58
CA ASN A 311 11.11 -4.43 16.72
C ASN A 311 9.89 -5.34 16.55
N GLY A 312 9.37 -5.47 15.33
CA GLY A 312 8.23 -6.33 15.04
C GLY A 312 8.58 -7.81 15.11
N LEU A 313 9.80 -8.19 14.73
CA LEU A 313 10.28 -9.56 14.77
C LEU A 313 10.27 -10.13 16.20
N VAL A 314 10.55 -9.30 17.20
CA VAL A 314 10.48 -9.72 18.60
C VAL A 314 9.11 -10.26 19.00
N ASN A 315 8.03 -9.74 18.43
CA ASN A 315 6.68 -10.22 18.72
C ASN A 315 6.41 -11.65 18.23
N THR A 316 7.33 -12.22 17.45
CA THR A 316 7.27 -13.61 16.98
C THR A 316 8.17 -14.55 17.78
N ILE A 317 8.92 -14.02 18.74
CA ILE A 317 9.87 -14.76 19.56
C ILE A 317 9.20 -15.08 20.92
N GLU A 318 9.11 -16.36 21.25
CA GLU A 318 8.57 -16.82 22.53
C GLU A 318 9.70 -17.35 23.42
N ASN A 319 9.81 -16.81 24.62
CA ASN A 319 10.71 -17.29 25.68
C ASN A 319 12.23 -17.30 25.35
N ASP A 320 12.65 -16.72 24.23
CA ASP A 320 14.08 -16.55 23.90
C ASP A 320 14.50 -15.10 24.13
N HIS A 321 14.82 -14.77 25.38
CA HIS A 321 15.23 -13.43 25.80
C HIS A 321 16.53 -12.97 25.13
N LEU A 322 17.44 -13.90 24.81
CA LEU A 322 18.70 -13.58 24.14
C LEU A 322 18.47 -13.16 22.69
N LEU A 323 17.63 -13.90 21.96
CA LEU A 323 17.27 -13.55 20.60
C LEU A 323 16.43 -12.26 20.54
N ALA A 324 15.51 -12.08 21.48
CA ALA A 324 14.72 -10.85 21.59
C ALA A 324 15.61 -9.63 21.86
N LEU A 325 16.56 -9.74 22.82
CA LEU A 325 17.57 -8.72 23.08
C LEU A 325 18.37 -8.42 21.81
N SER A 326 18.80 -9.47 21.10
CA SER A 326 19.57 -9.32 19.87
C SER A 326 18.82 -8.54 18.80
N CYS A 327 17.53 -8.78 18.62
CA CYS A 327 16.69 -8.03 17.68
C CYS A 327 16.52 -6.55 18.06
N TYR A 328 16.31 -6.26 19.35
CA TYR A 328 16.25 -4.88 19.82
C TYR A 328 17.59 -4.15 19.67
N CYS A 329 18.72 -4.81 19.97
CA CYS A 329 20.06 -4.26 19.74
C CYS A 329 20.28 -3.96 18.25
N LYS A 330 19.87 -4.86 17.36
CA LYS A 330 19.95 -4.62 15.92
C LYS A 330 19.07 -3.45 15.48
N SER A 331 17.88 -3.32 16.03
CA SER A 331 17.00 -2.17 15.80
C SER A 331 17.66 -0.84 16.19
N LEU A 332 18.31 -0.77 17.35
CA LEU A 332 19.02 0.42 17.82
C LEU A 332 20.25 0.76 16.97
N LEU A 333 20.91 -0.24 16.39
CA LEU A 333 21.98 0.00 15.39
C LEU A 333 21.44 0.60 14.08
N CYS A 334 20.22 0.26 13.69
CA CYS A 334 19.58 0.83 12.50
C CYS A 334 19.07 2.26 12.75
N GLN A 335 18.56 2.55 13.97
CA GLN A 335 18.07 3.86 14.37
C GLN A 335 18.34 4.10 15.86
N ASN A 336 19.37 4.88 16.15
CA ASN A 336 19.82 5.17 17.51
C ASN A 336 19.12 6.37 18.20
N ARG A 337 18.34 7.16 17.45
CA ARG A 337 17.63 8.32 18.02
C ARG A 337 16.42 7.85 18.83
N LEU A 338 16.47 8.06 20.15
CA LEU A 338 15.43 7.59 21.08
C LEU A 338 14.05 8.19 20.82
N GLN A 339 13.97 9.37 20.20
CA GLN A 339 12.70 9.96 19.75
C GLN A 339 11.94 9.08 18.74
N PHE A 340 12.64 8.26 17.95
CA PHE A 340 12.06 7.37 16.96
C PHE A 340 12.05 5.92 17.41
N ASN A 341 13.01 5.51 18.24
CA ASN A 341 13.22 4.12 18.62
C ASN A 341 13.32 3.88 20.14
N GLY A 342 12.67 4.71 20.93
CA GLY A 342 12.60 4.54 22.39
C GLY A 342 11.92 3.22 22.81
N ALA A 343 11.05 2.66 21.97
CA ALA A 343 10.44 1.35 22.20
C ALA A 343 11.48 0.21 22.19
N ALA A 344 12.45 0.24 21.27
CA ALA A 344 13.54 -0.75 21.26
C ALA A 344 14.44 -0.60 22.47
N LYS A 345 14.76 0.63 22.87
CA LYS A 345 15.53 0.89 24.10
C LYS A 345 14.83 0.30 25.32
N PHE A 346 13.54 0.52 25.44
CA PHE A 346 12.74 -0.09 26.50
C PHE A 346 12.68 -1.62 26.40
N GLY A 347 12.64 -2.16 25.18
CA GLY A 347 12.75 -3.60 24.91
C GLY A 347 14.07 -4.18 25.43
N VAL A 348 15.21 -3.52 25.15
CA VAL A 348 16.53 -3.94 25.70
C VAL A 348 16.49 -4.01 27.22
N ILE A 349 15.95 -3.00 27.88
CA ILE A 349 15.83 -2.99 29.35
C ILE A 349 15.04 -4.20 29.84
N LYS A 350 13.89 -4.48 29.22
CA LYS A 350 13.04 -5.62 29.59
C LYS A 350 13.77 -6.95 29.47
N GLU A 351 14.46 -7.16 28.36
CA GLU A 351 15.16 -8.42 28.10
C GLU A 351 16.39 -8.57 29.03
N LEU A 352 17.11 -7.48 29.31
CA LEU A 352 18.22 -7.51 30.28
C LEU A 352 17.73 -7.82 31.70
N VAL A 353 16.57 -7.30 32.11
CA VAL A 353 15.95 -7.64 33.40
C VAL A 353 15.56 -9.13 33.42
N ALA A 354 14.97 -9.66 32.34
CA ALA A 354 14.61 -11.07 32.25
C ALA A 354 15.84 -12.01 32.26
N LEU A 355 16.98 -11.49 31.80
CA LEU A 355 18.27 -12.21 31.83
C LEU A 355 19.07 -11.96 33.12
N GLU A 356 18.49 -11.28 34.11
CA GLU A 356 19.10 -10.92 35.39
C GLU A 356 20.39 -10.06 35.25
N GLN A 357 20.54 -9.35 34.13
CA GLN A 357 21.66 -8.46 33.86
C GLN A 357 21.35 -7.03 34.35
N TYR A 358 21.18 -6.90 35.64
CA TYR A 358 20.60 -5.72 36.30
C TYR A 358 21.44 -4.44 36.17
N ASP A 359 22.77 -4.53 36.24
CA ASP A 359 23.62 -3.35 36.05
C ASP A 359 23.48 -2.79 34.63
N MET A 360 23.47 -3.65 33.64
CA MET A 360 23.25 -3.23 32.24
C MET A 360 21.84 -2.66 32.04
N ALA A 361 20.82 -3.30 32.64
CA ALA A 361 19.45 -2.80 32.60
C ALA A 361 19.32 -1.43 33.24
N SER A 362 20.04 -1.20 34.37
CA SER A 362 20.06 0.08 35.09
C SER A 362 20.69 1.20 34.26
N ALA A 363 21.81 0.92 33.57
CA ALA A 363 22.46 1.87 32.67
C ALA A 363 21.53 2.30 31.53
N GLU A 364 20.88 1.35 30.89
CA GLU A 364 19.93 1.58 29.79
C GLU A 364 18.67 2.33 30.23
N LEU A 365 18.18 2.00 31.45
CA LEU A 365 17.04 2.66 32.06
C LEU A 365 17.36 4.13 32.40
N HIS A 366 18.54 4.38 32.95
CA HIS A 366 19.00 5.73 33.25
C HIS A 366 19.03 6.61 31.98
N GLU A 367 19.62 6.12 30.90
CA GLU A 367 19.68 6.84 29.62
C GLU A 367 18.28 7.14 29.06
N LEU A 368 17.38 6.15 29.07
CA LEU A 368 16.02 6.33 28.55
C LEU A 368 15.22 7.33 29.39
N VAL A 369 15.34 7.26 30.71
CA VAL A 369 14.61 8.14 31.63
C VAL A 369 15.15 9.56 31.52
N THR A 370 16.47 9.76 31.50
CA THR A 370 17.10 11.06 31.28
C THR A 370 16.61 11.69 29.97
N PHE A 371 16.63 10.92 28.87
CA PHE A 371 16.10 11.39 27.59
C PHE A 371 14.63 11.84 27.69
N LYS A 372 13.78 11.08 28.40
CA LYS A 372 12.35 11.43 28.57
C LYS A 372 12.16 12.70 29.39
N ILE A 373 12.94 12.88 30.48
CA ILE A 373 12.90 14.08 31.32
C ILE A 373 13.33 15.30 30.51
N ASP A 374 14.45 15.23 29.82
CA ASP A 374 14.99 16.33 29.01
C ASP A 374 14.02 16.77 27.89
N ASN A 375 13.24 15.83 27.36
CA ASN A 375 12.25 16.10 26.33
C ASN A 375 10.81 16.28 26.86
N GLN A 376 10.63 16.43 28.17
CA GLN A 376 9.34 16.64 28.84
C GLN A 376 8.31 15.54 28.50
N GLN A 377 8.78 14.31 28.28
CA GLN A 377 7.94 13.16 28.00
C GLN A 377 7.50 12.47 29.30
N LYS A 378 6.28 11.93 29.30
CA LYS A 378 5.75 11.18 30.44
C LYS A 378 6.55 9.88 30.66
N ILE A 379 6.97 9.64 31.91
CA ILE A 379 7.46 8.33 32.37
C ILE A 379 6.21 7.48 32.65
N ASN A 380 6.12 6.32 31.99
CA ASN A 380 5.01 5.39 32.20
C ASN A 380 5.18 4.59 33.51
N ASP A 381 4.11 3.93 33.93
CA ASP A 381 4.07 3.19 35.21
C ASP A 381 5.11 2.06 35.24
N GLN A 382 5.41 1.42 34.12
CA GLN A 382 6.38 0.32 34.05
C GLN A 382 7.83 0.83 34.21
N LEU A 383 8.20 1.94 33.56
CA LEU A 383 9.50 2.58 33.77
C LEU A 383 9.63 3.06 35.21
N ASN A 384 8.55 3.61 35.77
CA ASN A 384 8.55 4.07 37.16
C ASN A 384 8.70 2.88 38.12
N ALA A 385 8.08 1.74 37.85
CA ALA A 385 8.27 0.52 38.63
C ALA A 385 9.73 0.03 38.60
N TYR A 386 10.39 0.11 37.47
CA TYR A 386 11.81 -0.27 37.34
C TYR A 386 12.74 0.66 38.12
N LEU A 387 12.46 1.97 38.15
CA LEU A 387 13.26 2.94 38.95
C LEU A 387 13.17 2.70 40.46
N HIS A 388 12.10 1.99 40.91
CA HIS A 388 11.89 1.66 42.35
C HIS A 388 12.16 0.18 42.66
N ALA A 389 12.66 -0.59 41.68
CA ALA A 389 12.97 -1.99 41.88
C ALA A 389 14.27 -2.17 42.69
N ASP A 390 14.34 -3.22 43.53
CA ASP A 390 15.50 -3.54 44.36
C ASP A 390 16.78 -3.77 43.56
N TRP A 391 16.67 -4.16 42.32
CA TRP A 391 17.80 -4.38 41.42
C TRP A 391 18.33 -3.09 40.76
N TYR A 392 17.59 -1.98 40.83
CA TYR A 392 17.99 -0.76 40.13
C TYR A 392 19.21 -0.11 40.81
N ASN A 393 20.26 0.08 40.03
CA ASN A 393 21.49 0.76 40.43
C ASN A 393 21.58 2.13 39.75
N PRO A 394 21.37 3.24 40.47
CA PRO A 394 21.45 4.58 39.89
C PRO A 394 22.88 5.00 39.49
N ASP A 395 23.90 4.32 40.01
CA ASP A 395 25.30 4.56 39.72
C ASP A 395 25.87 3.61 38.66
N ALA A 396 25.03 2.87 37.96
CA ALA A 396 25.45 1.96 36.91
C ALA A 396 26.21 2.68 35.80
N GLU A 397 27.36 2.16 35.43
CA GLU A 397 28.18 2.70 34.34
C GLU A 397 27.52 2.50 32.98
N SER A 398 27.67 3.48 32.08
CA SER A 398 27.17 3.40 30.70
C SER A 398 27.74 2.17 30.01
N LEU A 399 26.88 1.54 29.13
CA LEU A 399 27.29 0.35 28.40
C LEU A 399 28.48 0.62 27.46
N PRO A 400 29.32 -0.39 27.21
CA PRO A 400 30.39 -0.31 26.22
C PRO A 400 29.86 0.10 24.84
N LYS A 401 30.64 0.90 24.10
CA LYS A 401 30.25 1.39 22.75
C LYS A 401 29.88 0.28 21.76
N ASP A 402 30.47 -0.90 21.93
CA ASP A 402 30.24 -2.06 21.05
C ASP A 402 29.11 -2.98 21.54
N PHE A 403 28.46 -2.66 22.67
CA PHE A 403 27.44 -3.50 23.30
C PHE A 403 26.35 -3.95 22.30
N TYR A 404 25.70 -3.01 21.63
CA TYR A 404 24.62 -3.35 20.67
C TYR A 404 25.13 -4.17 19.49
N ARG A 405 26.37 -3.93 19.02
CA ARG A 405 26.97 -4.71 17.93
C ARG A 405 27.20 -6.15 18.35
N GLU A 406 27.78 -6.35 19.53
CA GLU A 406 28.05 -7.70 20.04
C GLU A 406 26.77 -8.49 20.28
N HIS A 407 25.75 -7.85 20.87
CA HIS A 407 24.48 -8.51 21.16
C HIS A 407 23.54 -8.63 19.96
N SER A 408 23.78 -7.96 18.83
CA SER A 408 22.95 -8.08 17.62
C SER A 408 23.28 -9.29 16.74
N LYS A 409 24.29 -10.10 17.08
CA LYS A 409 24.79 -11.18 16.21
C LYS A 409 23.72 -12.24 15.93
N MET A 410 22.99 -12.69 16.94
CA MET A 410 21.93 -13.71 16.79
C MET A 410 20.81 -13.25 15.84
N ALA A 411 20.41 -11.97 15.91
CA ALA A 411 19.42 -11.42 15.00
C ALA A 411 19.90 -11.43 13.54
N VAL A 412 21.17 -11.08 13.33
CA VAL A 412 21.79 -11.14 11.98
C VAL A 412 21.88 -12.60 11.50
N GLU A 413 22.24 -13.54 12.37
CA GLU A 413 22.28 -14.96 12.05
C GLU A 413 20.90 -15.50 11.67
N LEU A 414 19.86 -15.12 12.40
CA LEU A 414 18.48 -15.50 12.07
C LEU A 414 18.09 -15.01 10.67
N LEU A 415 18.38 -13.75 10.34
CA LEU A 415 18.14 -13.23 8.99
C LEU A 415 18.99 -13.98 7.95
N CYS A 416 20.26 -14.27 8.26
CA CYS A 416 21.15 -14.95 7.36
C CYS A 416 20.70 -16.38 7.03
N GLN A 417 20.02 -17.08 7.92
CA GLN A 417 19.45 -18.41 7.65
C GLN A 417 18.37 -18.37 6.56
N ALA A 418 17.64 -17.25 6.45
CA ALA A 418 16.58 -17.06 5.45
C ALA A 418 17.09 -16.48 4.12
N LEU A 419 18.37 -16.04 4.04
CA LEU A 419 18.94 -15.37 2.88
C LEU A 419 19.66 -16.35 1.92
N PRO A 420 19.72 -16.01 0.61
CA PRO A 420 20.56 -16.72 -0.34
C PRO A 420 22.02 -16.75 0.10
N LYS A 421 22.61 -17.93 0.02
CA LYS A 421 24.03 -18.17 0.28
C LYS A 421 24.73 -18.59 -1.01
N THR A 422 25.92 -18.06 -1.25
CA THR A 422 26.77 -18.45 -2.40
C THR A 422 28.25 -18.51 -2.00
N ILE A 423 29.00 -19.24 -2.78
CA ILE A 423 30.48 -19.22 -2.69
C ILE A 423 30.98 -18.22 -3.72
N GLY A 424 31.92 -17.39 -3.30
CA GLY A 424 32.55 -16.40 -4.16
C GLY A 424 34.05 -16.34 -4.00
N ILE A 425 34.69 -15.60 -4.90
CA ILE A 425 36.13 -15.33 -4.85
C ILE A 425 36.35 -13.84 -4.76
N VAL A 426 37.25 -13.45 -3.87
CA VAL A 426 37.68 -12.05 -3.74
C VAL A 426 38.57 -11.68 -4.93
N ASN A 427 38.06 -10.84 -5.83
CA ASN A 427 38.79 -10.42 -7.03
C ASN A 427 39.70 -9.22 -6.78
N TYR A 428 39.28 -8.31 -5.90
CA TYR A 428 39.99 -7.08 -5.63
C TYR A 428 39.73 -6.60 -4.21
N VAL A 429 40.77 -6.09 -3.56
CA VAL A 429 40.70 -5.52 -2.21
C VAL A 429 41.19 -4.08 -2.21
N SER A 430 40.31 -3.15 -1.82
CA SER A 430 40.66 -1.76 -1.53
C SER A 430 41.03 -1.60 -0.06
N LYS A 431 42.32 -1.70 0.25
CA LYS A 431 42.85 -1.59 1.64
C LYS A 431 42.51 -0.21 2.27
N ALA A 432 42.54 0.85 1.47
CA ALA A 432 42.25 2.21 1.95
C ALA A 432 40.80 2.39 2.42
N GLN A 433 39.88 1.56 1.94
CA GLN A 433 38.45 1.61 2.24
C GLN A 433 37.93 0.38 3.00
N ASN A 434 38.81 -0.60 3.30
CA ASN A 434 38.42 -1.91 3.84
C ASN A 434 37.29 -2.59 3.05
N ARG A 435 37.38 -2.54 1.70
CA ARG A 435 36.36 -3.10 0.82
C ARG A 435 36.92 -4.23 -0.02
N ALA A 436 36.21 -5.34 -0.07
CA ALA A 436 36.45 -6.46 -0.96
C ALA A 436 35.38 -6.50 -2.06
N PHE A 437 35.81 -6.75 -3.29
CA PHE A 437 34.93 -7.03 -4.43
C PHE A 437 35.00 -8.52 -4.70
N ILE A 438 33.83 -9.16 -4.73
CA ILE A 438 33.68 -10.60 -4.75
C ILE A 438 32.91 -10.98 -6.01
N ALA A 439 33.44 -11.89 -6.81
CA ALA A 439 32.70 -12.56 -7.86
C ALA A 439 32.02 -13.79 -7.27
N ALA A 440 30.74 -13.96 -7.56
CA ALA A 440 29.97 -15.12 -7.17
C ALA A 440 29.31 -15.77 -8.39
N ASP A 441 28.88 -17.02 -8.22
CA ASP A 441 28.25 -17.80 -9.29
C ASP A 441 27.04 -17.09 -9.89
N GLY A 442 26.78 -17.31 -11.20
CA GLY A 442 25.71 -16.62 -11.93
C GLY A 442 26.04 -15.17 -12.32
N ASP A 443 27.34 -14.83 -12.48
CA ASP A 443 27.78 -13.48 -12.83
C ASP A 443 27.31 -12.39 -11.83
N ILE A 444 27.36 -12.72 -10.54
CA ILE A 444 27.01 -11.81 -9.45
C ILE A 444 28.27 -11.09 -8.95
N SER A 445 28.24 -9.75 -8.93
CA SER A 445 29.30 -8.91 -8.35
C SER A 445 28.84 -8.35 -7.01
N LEU A 446 29.55 -8.70 -5.96
CA LEU A 446 29.25 -8.30 -4.59
C LEU A 446 30.33 -7.36 -4.06
N MET A 447 29.95 -6.41 -3.22
CA MET A 447 30.89 -5.56 -2.49
C MET A 447 30.67 -5.77 -0.99
N TYR A 448 31.70 -6.06 -0.27
CA TYR A 448 31.68 -6.24 1.17
C TYR A 448 32.68 -5.31 1.86
N GLN A 449 32.24 -4.63 2.92
CA GLN A 449 33.13 -3.87 3.78
C GLN A 449 33.51 -4.72 4.98
N TYR A 450 34.76 -5.19 4.98
CA TYR A 450 35.28 -6.09 6.00
C TYR A 450 35.82 -5.34 7.22
N ASP A 451 35.87 -6.01 8.38
CA ASP A 451 36.54 -5.51 9.57
C ASP A 451 38.07 -5.57 9.38
N SER A 452 38.78 -4.51 9.77
CA SER A 452 40.25 -4.50 9.72
C SER A 452 40.91 -5.56 10.60
N LYS A 453 40.16 -6.13 11.56
CA LYS A 453 40.62 -7.27 12.39
C LYS A 453 40.57 -8.61 11.66
N GLU A 454 39.72 -8.73 10.64
CA GLU A 454 39.57 -9.94 9.82
C GLU A 454 39.72 -9.58 8.33
N PRO A 455 40.93 -9.24 7.89
CA PRO A 455 41.14 -8.76 6.54
C PRO A 455 40.92 -9.84 5.50
N LEU A 456 40.28 -9.48 4.41
CA LEU A 456 40.17 -10.31 3.21
C LEU A 456 41.33 -9.98 2.26
N HIS A 457 41.77 -10.99 1.52
CA HIS A 457 42.81 -10.88 0.50
C HIS A 457 42.26 -11.30 -0.86
N GLU A 458 42.93 -10.87 -1.90
CA GLU A 458 42.63 -11.33 -3.26
C GLU A 458 42.85 -12.84 -3.32
N MET A 459 41.99 -13.55 -4.02
CA MET A 459 41.88 -15.00 -4.12
C MET A 459 41.34 -15.73 -2.90
N ASP A 460 41.00 -15.04 -1.80
CA ASP A 460 40.24 -15.67 -0.73
C ASP A 460 38.93 -16.25 -1.26
N VAL A 461 38.65 -17.51 -0.96
CA VAL A 461 37.33 -18.11 -1.18
C VAL A 461 36.46 -17.79 0.02
N VAL A 462 35.28 -17.26 -0.26
CA VAL A 462 34.36 -16.75 0.77
C VAL A 462 32.95 -17.31 0.59
N SER A 463 32.36 -17.67 1.71
CA SER A 463 30.91 -17.91 1.78
C SER A 463 30.22 -16.59 2.02
N VAL A 464 29.32 -16.20 1.11
CA VAL A 464 28.64 -14.91 1.13
C VAL A 464 27.15 -15.11 1.25
N ILE A 465 26.54 -14.41 2.19
CA ILE A 465 25.10 -14.31 2.37
C ILE A 465 24.70 -12.91 1.94
N TYR A 466 23.71 -12.81 1.05
CA TYR A 466 23.39 -11.54 0.42
C TYR A 466 21.88 -11.37 0.21
N THR A 467 21.45 -10.10 0.11
CA THR A 467 20.10 -9.75 -0.34
C THR A 467 20.15 -9.27 -1.79
N ARG A 468 19.10 -9.57 -2.56
CA ARG A 468 18.89 -9.05 -3.91
C ARG A 468 17.75 -8.06 -3.88
N TYR A 469 17.94 -6.89 -4.46
CA TYR A 469 16.88 -5.90 -4.64
C TYR A 469 16.99 -5.24 -6.01
N GLU A 470 15.89 -4.70 -6.48
CA GLU A 470 15.84 -3.97 -7.75
C GLU A 470 15.76 -2.48 -7.44
N ASP A 471 16.62 -1.70 -8.05
CA ASP A 471 16.64 -0.25 -7.91
C ASP A 471 15.52 0.39 -8.75
N GLN A 472 15.24 1.67 -8.55
CA GLN A 472 14.15 2.39 -9.26
C GLN A 472 14.31 2.41 -10.79
N ASP A 473 15.52 2.23 -11.27
CA ASP A 473 15.85 2.13 -12.70
C ASP A 473 15.75 0.72 -13.28
N GLY A 474 15.27 -0.26 -12.47
CA GLY A 474 15.20 -1.67 -12.84
C GLY A 474 16.53 -2.42 -12.73
N THR A 475 17.58 -1.77 -12.22
CA THR A 475 18.89 -2.41 -12.03
C THR A 475 18.87 -3.31 -10.80
N VAL A 476 19.23 -4.59 -10.99
CA VAL A 476 19.41 -5.53 -9.89
C VAL A 476 20.68 -5.21 -9.11
N ARG A 477 20.53 -5.04 -7.81
CA ARG A 477 21.63 -4.78 -6.88
C ARG A 477 21.66 -5.83 -5.77
N TYR A 478 22.81 -5.95 -5.13
CA TYR A 478 23.06 -6.91 -4.09
C TYR A 478 23.69 -6.24 -2.87
N ASN A 479 23.22 -6.57 -1.66
CA ASN A 479 23.85 -6.17 -0.41
C ASN A 479 24.36 -7.42 0.31
N VAL A 480 25.62 -7.42 0.72
CA VAL A 480 26.20 -8.50 1.51
C VAL A 480 25.76 -8.34 2.97
N ALA A 481 25.06 -9.35 3.49
CA ALA A 481 24.65 -9.42 4.88
C ALA A 481 25.74 -10.03 5.77
N ALA A 482 26.43 -11.06 5.27
CA ALA A 482 27.58 -11.69 5.93
C ALA A 482 28.56 -12.25 4.89
N CYS A 483 29.84 -12.25 5.24
CA CYS A 483 30.90 -12.82 4.43
C CYS A 483 31.94 -13.45 5.36
N LYS A 484 32.27 -14.72 5.13
CA LYS A 484 33.28 -15.45 5.91
C LYS A 484 34.18 -16.23 4.96
N LYS A 485 35.50 -16.30 5.27
CA LYS A 485 36.40 -17.21 4.58
C LYS A 485 35.94 -18.64 4.75
N THR A 486 36.11 -19.45 3.73
CA THR A 486 35.75 -20.87 3.72
C THR A 486 36.83 -21.67 3.02
N ASP A 487 36.96 -22.94 3.45
CA ASP A 487 37.85 -23.92 2.81
C ASP A 487 37.13 -24.70 1.68
N GLU A 488 35.91 -24.31 1.33
CA GLU A 488 35.18 -24.92 0.21
C GLU A 488 35.88 -24.61 -1.11
N GLU A 489 35.85 -25.56 -2.03
CA GLU A 489 36.40 -25.33 -3.38
C GLU A 489 35.53 -24.29 -4.12
N PRO A 490 36.16 -23.32 -4.81
CA PRO A 490 35.40 -22.35 -5.59
C PRO A 490 34.71 -23.04 -6.78
N PRO A 491 33.50 -22.59 -7.14
CA PRO A 491 32.82 -23.08 -8.33
C PRO A 491 33.70 -22.96 -9.59
N THR A 492 33.66 -23.97 -10.45
CA THR A 492 34.42 -23.99 -11.72
C THR A 492 34.03 -22.87 -12.67
N SER A 493 32.83 -22.27 -12.48
CA SER A 493 32.37 -21.05 -13.15
C SER A 493 33.16 -19.80 -12.77
N LEU A 494 33.86 -19.80 -11.63
CA LEU A 494 34.59 -18.65 -11.09
C LEU A 494 36.12 -18.80 -11.25
N VAL A 495 36.63 -20.00 -11.41
CA VAL A 495 38.08 -20.27 -11.56
C VAL A 495 38.32 -21.14 -12.77
N MET A 496 39.28 -20.77 -13.58
CA MET A 496 39.68 -21.49 -14.77
C MET A 496 41.18 -21.65 -14.80
N LYS A 497 41.67 -22.89 -15.08
CA LYS A 497 43.05 -23.13 -15.48
C LYS A 497 43.14 -23.02 -17.00
N PHE A 498 44.09 -22.25 -17.49
CA PHE A 498 44.31 -22.07 -18.93
C PHE A 498 45.72 -22.45 -19.33
N LYS A 499 45.89 -22.90 -20.59
CA LYS A 499 47.18 -23.07 -21.25
C LYS A 499 47.01 -22.70 -22.73
N GLU A 500 47.34 -21.48 -23.07
CA GLU A 500 47.03 -20.90 -24.38
C GLU A 500 48.09 -19.91 -24.86
N PRO A 501 48.25 -19.74 -26.18
CA PRO A 501 49.06 -18.67 -26.74
C PRO A 501 48.49 -17.30 -26.37
N ILE A 502 49.37 -16.35 -26.09
CA ILE A 502 48.97 -14.97 -25.77
C ILE A 502 49.22 -13.99 -26.91
N LYS A 503 48.46 -12.91 -26.90
CA LYS A 503 48.73 -11.71 -27.71
C LYS A 503 48.99 -10.54 -26.75
N VAL A 504 50.21 -9.98 -26.85
CA VAL A 504 50.59 -8.74 -26.15
C VAL A 504 50.23 -7.54 -27.03
N ILE A 505 49.57 -6.53 -26.46
CA ILE A 505 49.19 -5.29 -27.16
C ILE A 505 50.12 -4.13 -26.78
N ASP A 506 50.12 -3.06 -27.55
CA ASP A 506 51.03 -1.91 -27.41
C ASP A 506 51.01 -1.24 -26.04
N THR A 507 49.91 -1.39 -25.29
CA THR A 507 49.79 -0.88 -23.93
C THR A 507 50.46 -1.75 -22.86
N GLY A 508 51.13 -2.85 -23.26
CA GLY A 508 51.78 -3.80 -22.36
C GLY A 508 50.81 -4.76 -21.65
N LEU A 509 49.56 -4.82 -22.06
CA LEU A 509 48.57 -5.79 -21.60
C LEU A 509 48.60 -7.00 -22.52
N ALA A 510 48.20 -8.19 -22.00
CA ALA A 510 48.08 -9.37 -22.84
C ALA A 510 46.69 -10.02 -22.70
N PHE A 511 46.35 -10.82 -23.72
CA PHE A 511 45.14 -11.63 -23.75
C PHE A 511 45.46 -13.00 -24.31
N THR A 512 44.88 -14.05 -23.74
CA THR A 512 44.93 -15.38 -24.35
C THR A 512 44.10 -15.41 -25.63
N LYS A 513 44.45 -16.26 -26.59
CA LYS A 513 43.82 -16.25 -27.93
C LYS A 513 42.45 -16.93 -27.97
N GLU A 514 42.22 -17.94 -27.15
CA GLU A 514 40.99 -18.75 -27.17
C GLU A 514 39.99 -18.27 -26.09
N SER A 515 40.40 -18.29 -24.82
CA SER A 515 39.54 -17.96 -23.69
C SER A 515 39.48 -16.46 -23.39
N ASN A 516 40.24 -15.62 -24.10
CA ASN A 516 40.33 -14.19 -23.93
C ASN A 516 40.61 -13.76 -22.48
N VAL A 517 41.47 -14.50 -21.79
CA VAL A 517 41.90 -14.16 -20.43
C VAL A 517 42.74 -12.90 -20.46
N PHE A 518 42.33 -11.91 -19.69
CA PHE A 518 43.08 -10.67 -19.51
C PHE A 518 44.26 -10.87 -18.58
N ILE A 519 45.47 -10.48 -19.02
CA ILE A 519 46.71 -10.52 -18.24
C ILE A 519 47.18 -9.06 -18.10
N GLU A 520 47.29 -8.61 -16.88
CA GLU A 520 47.68 -7.23 -16.59
C GLU A 520 49.20 -6.98 -16.85
N ASN A 521 49.52 -5.71 -17.11
CA ASN A 521 50.90 -5.27 -17.48
C ASN A 521 51.94 -5.75 -16.45
N ARG A 522 51.62 -5.70 -15.15
CA ARG A 522 52.55 -6.16 -14.10
C ARG A 522 52.94 -7.61 -14.29
N MET A 523 52.01 -8.48 -14.60
CA MET A 523 52.29 -9.89 -14.87
C MET A 523 53.08 -10.10 -16.16
N VAL A 524 52.72 -9.32 -17.20
CA VAL A 524 53.47 -9.35 -18.48
C VAL A 524 54.92 -8.97 -18.27
N GLN A 525 55.19 -7.96 -17.46
CA GLN A 525 56.59 -7.53 -17.16
C GLN A 525 57.29 -8.52 -16.21
N THR A 526 56.64 -8.99 -15.16
CA THR A 526 57.25 -9.91 -14.16
C THR A 526 57.68 -11.22 -14.79
N HIS A 527 56.90 -11.75 -15.74
CA HIS A 527 57.15 -13.03 -16.40
C HIS A 527 57.77 -12.86 -17.81
N ASN A 528 58.16 -11.65 -18.20
CA ASN A 528 58.74 -11.33 -19.51
C ASN A 528 57.91 -11.91 -20.67
N LEU A 529 56.60 -11.75 -20.62
CA LEU A 529 55.69 -12.33 -21.60
C LEU A 529 55.80 -11.61 -22.93
N MET A 530 55.91 -12.39 -24.01
CA MET A 530 56.00 -11.88 -25.39
C MET A 530 54.84 -12.43 -26.23
N ASN A 531 54.63 -11.75 -27.36
CA ASN A 531 53.58 -12.16 -28.28
C ASN A 531 53.89 -13.58 -28.83
N GLY A 532 52.92 -14.47 -28.70
CA GLY A 532 53.06 -15.86 -29.14
C GLY A 532 53.52 -16.86 -28.10
N HIS A 533 54.01 -16.44 -26.92
CA HIS A 533 54.27 -17.34 -25.83
C HIS A 533 53.02 -18.16 -25.45
N VAL A 534 53.18 -19.44 -25.15
CA VAL A 534 52.14 -20.28 -24.57
C VAL A 534 52.19 -20.15 -23.06
N VAL A 535 51.16 -19.60 -22.46
CA VAL A 535 51.13 -19.33 -21.03
C VAL A 535 50.13 -20.26 -20.35
N SER A 536 50.61 -20.91 -19.29
CA SER A 536 49.73 -21.67 -18.39
C SER A 536 49.49 -20.86 -17.11
N GLY A 537 48.27 -20.84 -16.62
CA GLY A 537 47.95 -20.08 -15.42
C GLY A 537 46.56 -20.34 -14.86
N VAL A 538 46.23 -19.58 -13.84
CA VAL A 538 44.89 -19.55 -13.21
C VAL A 538 44.25 -18.20 -13.50
N ALA A 539 43.01 -18.23 -13.91
CA ALA A 539 42.19 -17.05 -14.11
C ALA A 539 40.92 -17.11 -13.27
N VAL A 540 40.46 -15.96 -12.82
CA VAL A 540 39.20 -15.81 -12.11
C VAL A 540 38.19 -14.98 -12.90
N ARG A 541 36.92 -15.24 -12.67
CA ARG A 541 35.83 -14.49 -13.24
C ARG A 541 35.84 -13.08 -12.65
N SER A 542 35.84 -12.05 -13.48
CA SER A 542 35.93 -10.64 -13.06
C SER A 542 35.02 -9.75 -13.86
N PHE A 543 34.38 -8.78 -13.20
CA PHE A 543 33.50 -7.81 -13.84
C PHE A 543 34.25 -6.54 -14.24
N ASN A 544 34.30 -6.25 -15.51
CA ASN A 544 34.92 -5.05 -16.04
C ASN A 544 33.90 -3.89 -16.07
N LYS A 545 33.98 -3.00 -15.08
CA LYS A 545 33.08 -1.83 -14.96
C LYS A 545 33.11 -0.88 -16.18
N LYS A 546 34.28 -0.73 -16.85
CA LYS A 546 34.40 0.18 -18.00
C LYS A 546 33.69 -0.38 -19.23
N LYS A 547 33.71 -1.67 -19.43
CA LYS A 547 33.09 -2.37 -20.56
C LYS A 547 31.70 -2.91 -20.24
N ASN A 548 31.29 -2.82 -18.97
CA ASN A 548 30.05 -3.41 -18.44
C ASN A 548 29.85 -4.87 -18.85
N CYS A 549 30.92 -5.68 -18.72
CA CYS A 549 30.90 -7.09 -19.09
C CYS A 549 31.75 -7.94 -18.16
N TRP A 550 31.38 -9.21 -18.06
CA TRP A 550 32.16 -10.23 -17.36
C TRP A 550 33.24 -10.80 -18.28
N GLY A 551 34.40 -11.09 -17.71
CA GLY A 551 35.52 -11.69 -18.39
C GLY A 551 36.36 -12.52 -17.46
N TRP A 552 37.48 -13.05 -17.97
CA TRP A 552 38.48 -13.79 -17.20
C TRP A 552 39.71 -12.89 -16.98
N GLN A 553 40.23 -12.89 -15.76
CA GLN A 553 41.45 -12.16 -15.41
C GLN A 553 42.44 -13.14 -14.82
N ALA A 554 43.65 -13.18 -15.38
CA ALA A 554 44.73 -13.98 -14.83
C ALA A 554 45.15 -13.49 -13.44
N THR A 555 45.25 -14.40 -12.49
CA THR A 555 45.70 -14.14 -11.12
C THR A 555 47.05 -14.77 -10.83
N GLU A 556 47.38 -15.81 -11.57
CA GLU A 556 48.68 -16.52 -11.42
C GLU A 556 49.16 -17.04 -12.79
N ILE A 557 50.45 -16.90 -13.05
CA ILE A 557 51.12 -17.50 -14.18
C ILE A 557 51.99 -18.67 -13.63
N LEU A 558 51.68 -19.89 -14.06
CA LEU A 558 52.33 -21.10 -13.60
C LEU A 558 53.52 -21.51 -14.47
N ALA A 559 53.41 -21.34 -15.78
CA ALA A 559 54.49 -21.66 -16.73
C ALA A 559 54.40 -20.80 -18.00
N VAL A 560 55.50 -20.55 -18.61
CA VAL A 560 55.67 -19.87 -19.90
C VAL A 560 56.50 -20.73 -20.81
N ASP A 561 55.94 -21.18 -21.92
CA ASP A 561 56.64 -21.96 -22.95
C ASP A 561 56.86 -21.06 -24.18
N ASP A 562 58.03 -21.13 -24.78
CA ASP A 562 58.32 -20.40 -26.01
C ASP A 562 57.48 -20.94 -27.19
N ALA A 563 57.13 -20.05 -28.12
CA ALA A 563 56.24 -20.37 -29.24
C ALA A 563 56.79 -21.40 -30.26
N ASN A 564 58.02 -21.96 -30.02
CA ASN A 564 58.74 -22.82 -30.93
C ASN A 564 59.19 -24.14 -30.24
N HIS A 565 58.23 -24.92 -29.78
CA HIS A 565 58.48 -26.36 -29.57
C HIS A 565 57.23 -27.18 -29.81
#